data_d25022d7a0ec96781000747c5e3eb9bc
#
_entry.id   d25022d7a0ec96781000747c5e3eb9bc
#
_cell.length_a   1.000
_cell.length_b   1.000
_cell.length_c   1.000
_cell.angle_alpha   90.00
_cell.angle_beta   90.00
_cell.angle_gamma   90.00
#
_symmetry.space_group_name_H-M   'P 1'
#
loop_
_entity.id
_entity.type
_entity.pdbx_description
1 polymer ?
#
loop_
_entity_poly.entity_id
_entity_poly.type
_entity_poly.pdbx_seq_one_letter_code
_entity_poly.pdbx_strand_id
1 'polypeptide(L)'
;QPHPQSLTVGGVTCVMDLLDPSRMGEYLTLFKVGAEFIENAYQADIIMAASVFKDELSVTRPAGVMNFMAHQEMRLNKTEFLFDSGIIFDGDLSKVYDINENLITEEATHSWYENNEALHPYDGKTNPLYTGLRDMDTIGMNNEVVHSKVVDEKGKYTWIKSPRYDGKAMEVGPLACILISYAKGNKKIVPIVDEFLQKTGLPKSALFTTLGRTAARMLQVKAVAKH
;
A
#
# COMPACT_ATOMS: atom_id res chain seq x y z
N GLN A 1 -0.43 -11.09 6.82
CA GLN A 1 -0.47 -10.50 8.16
C GLN A 1 0.80 -10.87 8.90
N PRO A 2 1.38 -9.94 9.69
CA PRO A 2 2.52 -10.30 10.52
C PRO A 2 2.12 -11.39 11.51
N HIS A 3 3.01 -12.33 11.73
CA HIS A 3 2.78 -13.37 12.71
C HIS A 3 2.56 -12.74 14.10
N PRO A 4 1.64 -13.24 14.95
CA PRO A 4 1.38 -12.65 16.27
C PRO A 4 2.63 -12.40 17.11
N GLN A 5 3.63 -13.25 16.98
CA GLN A 5 4.93 -13.09 17.67
C GLN A 5 5.68 -11.82 17.29
N SER A 6 5.45 -11.26 16.10
CA SER A 6 6.10 -9.99 15.70
C SER A 6 5.51 -8.76 16.40
N LEU A 7 4.37 -8.90 17.06
CA LEU A 7 3.70 -7.82 17.78
C LEU A 7 4.14 -7.71 19.24
N THR A 8 4.97 -8.63 19.70
CA THR A 8 5.50 -8.62 21.09
C THR A 8 6.99 -8.30 21.09
N VAL A 9 7.44 -7.64 22.13
CA VAL A 9 8.88 -7.34 22.32
C VAL A 9 9.66 -8.65 22.40
N GLY A 10 10.70 -8.77 21.57
CA GLY A 10 11.48 -10.00 21.47
C GLY A 10 10.85 -11.11 20.62
N GLY A 11 9.72 -10.84 19.93
CA GLY A 11 9.08 -11.80 19.03
C GLY A 11 8.41 -12.98 19.72
N VAL A 12 8.12 -12.88 21.01
CA VAL A 12 7.47 -13.92 21.82
C VAL A 12 5.99 -13.62 21.98
N THR A 13 5.14 -14.58 21.68
CA THR A 13 3.67 -14.46 21.83
C THR A 13 3.25 -14.84 23.25
N CYS A 14 3.82 -14.20 24.25
CA CYS A 14 3.47 -14.45 25.64
C CYS A 14 2.78 -13.23 26.25
N VAL A 15 1.62 -13.45 26.84
CA VAL A 15 0.89 -12.40 27.57
C VAL A 15 1.77 -11.78 28.67
N MET A 16 2.67 -12.57 29.26
CA MET A 16 3.59 -12.11 30.30
C MET A 16 4.57 -11.04 29.79
N ASP A 17 4.98 -11.09 28.52
CA ASP A 17 5.83 -10.04 27.92
C ASP A 17 5.10 -8.68 27.90
N LEU A 18 3.79 -8.69 27.65
CA LEU A 18 2.96 -7.48 27.64
C LEU A 18 2.69 -6.94 29.04
N LEU A 19 2.77 -7.80 30.06
CA LEU A 19 2.56 -7.43 31.46
C LEU A 19 3.88 -7.07 32.18
N ASP A 20 5.03 -7.32 31.55
CA ASP A 20 6.34 -6.94 32.10
C ASP A 20 6.63 -5.45 31.80
N PRO A 21 6.72 -4.59 32.85
CA PRO A 21 7.00 -3.16 32.65
C PRO A 21 8.32 -2.88 31.94
N SER A 22 9.34 -3.75 32.10
CA SER A 22 10.65 -3.56 31.44
C SER A 22 10.53 -3.82 29.94
N ARG A 23 9.80 -4.83 29.52
CA ARG A 23 9.52 -5.13 28.12
C ARG A 23 8.67 -4.04 27.48
N MET A 24 7.67 -3.54 28.17
CA MET A 24 6.87 -2.41 27.70
C MET A 24 7.71 -1.14 27.57
N GLY A 25 8.64 -0.89 28.51
CA GLY A 25 9.58 0.23 28.43
C GLY A 25 10.53 0.13 27.23
N GLU A 26 11.05 -1.06 26.96
CA GLU A 26 11.87 -1.34 25.75
C GLU A 26 11.05 -1.11 24.48
N TYR A 27 9.84 -1.65 24.39
CA TYR A 27 8.94 -1.45 23.25
C TYR A 27 8.69 0.04 22.98
N LEU A 28 8.32 0.81 24.01
CA LEU A 28 8.06 2.24 23.86
C LEU A 28 9.30 3.02 23.45
N THR A 29 10.48 2.61 23.89
CA THR A 29 11.76 3.22 23.48
C THR A 29 12.02 2.95 22.01
N LEU A 30 11.86 1.72 21.54
CA LEU A 30 12.04 1.37 20.13
C LEU A 30 10.99 2.03 19.24
N PHE A 31 9.75 2.12 19.72
CA PHE A 31 8.69 2.83 19.02
C PHE A 31 9.03 4.32 18.82
N LYS A 32 9.57 4.97 19.86
CA LYS A 32 10.03 6.37 19.77
C LYS A 32 11.14 6.53 18.72
N VAL A 33 12.12 5.63 18.71
CA VAL A 33 13.20 5.63 17.69
C VAL A 33 12.61 5.48 16.29
N GLY A 34 11.63 4.59 16.11
CA GLY A 34 10.92 4.44 14.84
C GLY A 34 10.17 5.72 14.41
N ALA A 35 9.49 6.36 15.35
CA ALA A 35 8.77 7.62 15.08
C ALA A 35 9.74 8.76 14.71
N GLU A 36 10.86 8.87 15.40
CA GLU A 36 11.92 9.84 15.10
C GLU A 36 12.56 9.58 13.71
N PHE A 37 12.76 8.33 13.33
CA PHE A 37 13.24 7.96 11.99
C PHE A 37 12.25 8.41 10.91
N ILE A 38 10.93 8.23 11.11
CA ILE A 38 9.91 8.64 10.16
C ILE A 38 9.96 10.15 9.92
N GLU A 39 10.09 10.96 10.98
CA GLU A 39 10.11 12.42 10.86
C GLU A 39 11.44 12.95 10.30
N ASN A 40 12.58 12.42 10.78
CA ASN A 40 13.90 13.02 10.56
C ASN A 40 14.64 12.43 9.34
N ALA A 41 14.31 11.19 8.94
CA ALA A 41 14.95 10.53 7.80
C ALA A 41 13.94 10.26 6.68
N TYR A 42 12.95 9.40 6.93
CA TYR A 42 12.07 8.94 5.86
C TYR A 42 11.29 10.07 5.19
N GLN A 43 10.68 10.96 5.98
CA GLN A 43 9.99 12.14 5.43
C GLN A 43 10.95 13.09 4.72
N ALA A 44 12.14 13.32 5.28
CA ALA A 44 13.15 14.21 4.68
C ALA A 44 13.61 13.69 3.31
N ASP A 45 13.87 12.38 3.20
CA ASP A 45 14.28 11.75 1.94
C ASP A 45 13.21 11.86 0.87
N ILE A 46 11.92 11.64 1.23
CA ILE A 46 10.79 11.81 0.29
C ILE A 46 10.65 13.26 -0.16
N ILE A 47 10.80 14.23 0.75
CA ILE A 47 10.75 15.66 0.39
C ILE A 47 11.92 16.03 -0.52
N MET A 48 13.13 15.53 -0.24
CA MET A 48 14.29 15.74 -1.09
C MET A 48 14.06 15.17 -2.49
N ALA A 49 13.62 13.93 -2.60
CA ALA A 49 13.27 13.32 -3.89
C ALA A 49 12.18 14.13 -4.63
N ALA A 50 11.16 14.59 -3.92
CA ALA A 50 10.12 15.44 -4.47
C ALA A 50 10.68 16.77 -5.01
N SER A 51 11.66 17.37 -4.34
CA SER A 51 12.28 18.61 -4.79
C SER A 51 13.16 18.44 -6.03
N VAL A 52 13.87 17.30 -6.13
CA VAL A 52 14.72 16.97 -7.28
C VAL A 52 13.90 16.72 -8.54
N PHE A 53 12.78 16.00 -8.40
CA PHE A 53 11.90 15.62 -9.52
C PHE A 53 10.63 16.48 -9.63
N LYS A 54 10.66 17.69 -9.07
CA LYS A 54 9.47 18.55 -8.97
C LYS A 54 8.82 18.84 -10.31
N ASP A 55 9.62 19.17 -11.32
CA ASP A 55 9.12 19.55 -12.64
C ASP A 55 8.47 18.35 -13.31
N GLU A 56 9.11 17.19 -13.28
CA GLU A 56 8.58 15.95 -13.84
C GLU A 56 7.29 15.51 -13.12
N LEU A 57 7.26 15.59 -11.80
CA LEU A 57 6.09 15.21 -11.01
C LEU A 57 4.91 16.16 -11.18
N SER A 58 5.16 17.41 -11.53
CA SER A 58 4.11 18.41 -11.75
C SER A 58 3.40 18.22 -13.10
N VAL A 59 4.08 17.62 -14.09
CA VAL A 59 3.56 17.42 -15.46
C VAL A 59 3.30 15.95 -15.80
N THR A 60 3.77 15.03 -14.95
CA THR A 60 3.62 13.60 -15.19
C THR A 60 2.15 13.19 -15.14
N ARG A 61 1.74 12.38 -16.11
CA ARG A 61 0.41 11.79 -16.10
C ARG A 61 0.28 10.81 -14.92
N PRO A 62 -0.91 10.72 -14.33
CA PRO A 62 -1.17 9.73 -13.31
C PRO A 62 -0.78 8.34 -13.79
N ALA A 63 -0.10 7.58 -12.92
CA ALA A 63 0.29 6.21 -13.19
C ALA A 63 -0.67 5.23 -12.51
N GLY A 64 -0.88 4.07 -13.14
CA GLY A 64 -1.67 2.97 -12.57
C GLY A 64 -3.17 3.10 -12.83
N VAL A 65 -3.90 2.37 -12.00
CA VAL A 65 -5.35 2.25 -12.10
C VAL A 65 -5.98 3.40 -11.35
N MET A 66 -6.53 4.38 -11.84
CA MET A 66 -7.08 5.56 -11.14
C MET A 66 -8.34 5.28 -10.30
N ASN A 67 -8.59 4.03 -9.94
CA ASN A 67 -9.66 3.60 -9.04
C ASN A 67 -9.04 3.12 -7.73
N PHE A 68 -9.54 3.62 -6.62
CA PHE A 68 -8.99 3.35 -5.29
C PHE A 68 -10.06 2.81 -4.36
N MET A 69 -9.71 1.80 -3.56
CA MET A 69 -10.60 1.22 -2.57
C MET A 69 -9.83 0.99 -1.26
N ALA A 70 -10.41 1.41 -0.15
CA ALA A 70 -9.89 1.13 1.18
C ALA A 70 -11.02 0.83 2.15
N HIS A 71 -10.78 -0.12 3.04
CA HIS A 71 -11.62 -0.35 4.21
C HIS A 71 -11.15 0.52 5.39
N GLN A 72 -11.98 0.60 6.42
CA GLN A 72 -11.58 1.22 7.68
C GLN A 72 -10.43 0.46 8.32
N GLU A 73 -9.39 1.19 8.69
CA GLU A 73 -8.21 0.62 9.32
C GLU A 73 -7.84 1.37 10.61
N MET A 74 -7.13 0.69 11.51
CA MET A 74 -6.66 1.24 12.79
C MET A 74 -7.79 1.82 13.64
N ARG A 75 -8.50 0.93 14.33
CA ARG A 75 -9.55 1.33 15.28
C ARG A 75 -8.91 2.07 16.47
N LEU A 76 -9.31 3.33 16.67
CA LEU A 76 -8.84 4.16 17.78
C LEU A 76 -9.73 4.01 19.02
N ASN A 77 -11.02 3.82 18.81
CA ASN A 77 -11.99 3.56 19.87
C ASN A 77 -13.20 2.79 19.31
N LYS A 78 -14.30 2.68 20.06
CA LYS A 78 -15.47 1.87 19.67
C LYS A 78 -16.11 2.29 18.34
N THR A 79 -16.00 3.55 17.95
CA THR A 79 -16.70 4.14 16.80
C THR A 79 -15.79 4.84 15.82
N GLU A 80 -14.50 5.03 16.13
CA GLU A 80 -13.59 5.82 15.35
C GLU A 80 -12.43 4.97 14.82
N PHE A 81 -12.10 5.21 13.57
CA PHE A 81 -10.94 4.63 12.88
C PHE A 81 -10.00 5.75 12.45
N LEU A 82 -8.71 5.43 12.36
CA LEU A 82 -7.70 6.37 11.86
C LEU A 82 -7.87 6.61 10.36
N PHE A 83 -8.16 5.55 9.60
CA PHE A 83 -8.39 5.62 8.16
C PHE A 83 -9.84 5.25 7.82
N ASP A 84 -10.39 5.98 6.85
CA ASP A 84 -11.77 5.82 6.40
C ASP A 84 -11.91 4.76 5.32
N SER A 85 -13.09 4.16 5.21
CA SER A 85 -13.48 3.29 4.09
C SER A 85 -14.10 4.07 2.95
N GLY A 86 -13.99 3.55 1.74
CA GLY A 86 -14.67 4.09 0.59
C GLY A 86 -14.04 3.68 -0.73
N ILE A 87 -14.58 4.25 -1.81
CA ILE A 87 -14.13 4.04 -3.18
C ILE A 87 -14.02 5.39 -3.88
N ILE A 88 -12.95 5.56 -4.64
CA ILE A 88 -12.77 6.66 -5.57
C ILE A 88 -12.59 6.08 -6.96
N PHE A 89 -13.35 6.56 -7.94
CA PHE A 89 -13.19 6.21 -9.34
C PHE A 89 -12.50 7.33 -10.11
N ASP A 90 -11.70 6.96 -11.11
CA ASP A 90 -11.05 7.86 -12.06
C ASP A 90 -10.19 8.97 -11.40
N GLY A 91 -9.79 8.78 -10.15
CA GLY A 91 -9.03 9.76 -9.37
C GLY A 91 -9.82 11.00 -8.96
N ASP A 92 -11.16 10.97 -9.04
CA ASP A 92 -12.01 12.09 -8.65
C ASP A 92 -12.14 12.17 -7.11
N LEU A 93 -11.26 12.96 -6.50
CA LEU A 93 -11.25 13.20 -5.05
C LEU A 93 -12.47 13.95 -4.53
N SER A 94 -13.33 14.48 -5.41
CA SER A 94 -14.55 15.18 -4.99
C SER A 94 -15.69 14.23 -4.63
N LYS A 95 -15.56 12.94 -4.97
CA LYS A 95 -16.59 11.92 -4.78
C LYS A 95 -16.02 10.67 -4.16
N VAL A 96 -16.51 10.33 -2.99
CA VAL A 96 -16.21 9.05 -2.33
C VAL A 96 -17.50 8.25 -2.19
N TYR A 97 -17.47 7.02 -2.69
CA TYR A 97 -18.60 6.10 -2.65
C TYR A 97 -18.43 5.10 -1.52
N ASP A 98 -19.55 4.59 -1.01
CA ASP A 98 -19.56 3.53 -0.03
C ASP A 98 -19.27 2.16 -0.68
N ILE A 99 -18.67 1.26 0.08
CA ILE A 99 -18.32 -0.08 -0.36
C ILE A 99 -19.53 -1.00 -0.20
N ASN A 100 -19.90 -1.67 -1.29
CA ASN A 100 -20.73 -2.88 -1.24
C ASN A 100 -19.81 -4.10 -1.36
N GLU A 101 -19.60 -4.80 -0.26
CA GLU A 101 -18.66 -5.92 -0.18
C GLU A 101 -18.96 -7.04 -1.19
N ASN A 102 -20.25 -7.23 -1.58
CA ASN A 102 -20.63 -8.24 -2.55
C ASN A 102 -20.10 -7.98 -3.98
N LEU A 103 -19.61 -6.77 -4.25
CA LEU A 103 -19.01 -6.40 -5.55
C LEU A 103 -17.51 -6.55 -5.58
N ILE A 104 -16.89 -6.94 -4.45
CA ILE A 104 -15.44 -7.13 -4.35
C ILE A 104 -15.11 -8.52 -4.90
N THR A 105 -14.16 -8.58 -5.82
CA THR A 105 -13.59 -9.82 -6.32
C THR A 105 -12.07 -9.76 -6.38
N GLU A 106 -11.44 -10.94 -6.41
CA GLU A 106 -9.99 -11.11 -6.57
C GLU A 106 -9.71 -11.80 -7.89
N GLU A 107 -9.08 -11.08 -8.81
CA GLU A 107 -8.64 -11.62 -10.10
C GLU A 107 -7.39 -12.49 -9.91
N ALA A 108 -7.47 -13.74 -10.36
CA ALA A 108 -6.41 -14.74 -10.18
C ALA A 108 -5.93 -15.39 -11.49
N THR A 109 -6.37 -14.92 -12.66
CA THR A 109 -6.03 -15.50 -13.97
C THR A 109 -4.53 -15.72 -14.15
N HIS A 110 -3.72 -14.74 -13.74
CA HIS A 110 -2.27 -14.80 -13.84
C HIS A 110 -1.56 -15.14 -12.54
N SER A 111 -2.30 -15.47 -11.51
CA SER A 111 -1.74 -15.86 -10.21
C SER A 111 -1.54 -17.37 -10.14
N TRP A 112 -0.48 -17.82 -9.45
CA TRP A 112 -0.16 -19.24 -9.25
C TRP A 112 -1.13 -19.92 -8.29
N TYR A 113 -2.43 -19.83 -8.62
CA TYR A 113 -3.51 -20.56 -7.96
C TYR A 113 -4.34 -21.30 -9.01
N GLU A 114 -5.09 -22.28 -8.59
CA GLU A 114 -5.96 -23.09 -9.47
C GLU A 114 -7.09 -22.26 -10.12
N ASN A 115 -7.48 -21.15 -9.51
CA ASN A 115 -8.49 -20.26 -10.04
C ASN A 115 -8.02 -19.54 -11.31
N ASN A 116 -8.92 -19.39 -12.27
CA ASN A 116 -8.68 -18.67 -13.52
C ASN A 116 -9.71 -17.54 -13.76
N GLU A 117 -10.44 -17.18 -12.73
CA GLU A 117 -11.50 -16.15 -12.80
C GLU A 117 -11.46 -15.26 -11.56
N ALA A 118 -12.12 -14.12 -11.66
CA ALA A 118 -12.31 -13.23 -10.53
C ALA A 118 -13.46 -13.73 -9.67
N LEU A 119 -13.15 -14.10 -8.42
CA LEU A 119 -14.12 -14.60 -7.45
C LEU A 119 -14.15 -13.70 -6.22
N HIS A 120 -15.29 -13.67 -5.55
CA HIS A 120 -15.37 -13.06 -4.22
C HIS A 120 -14.37 -13.74 -3.27
N PRO A 121 -13.70 -13.02 -2.36
CA PRO A 121 -12.69 -13.60 -1.46
C PRO A 121 -13.17 -14.83 -0.67
N TYR A 122 -14.46 -14.91 -0.31
CA TYR A 122 -15.01 -16.07 0.38
C TYR A 122 -15.22 -17.30 -0.53
N ASP A 123 -15.35 -17.09 -1.83
CA ASP A 123 -15.58 -18.15 -2.82
C ASP A 123 -14.28 -18.55 -3.51
N GLY A 124 -13.26 -17.71 -3.40
CA GLY A 124 -11.95 -17.92 -4.01
C GLY A 124 -11.16 -19.04 -3.33
N LYS A 125 -10.61 -19.94 -4.14
CA LYS A 125 -9.67 -20.98 -3.66
C LYS A 125 -8.24 -20.44 -3.68
N THR A 126 -7.48 -20.79 -2.67
CA THR A 126 -6.05 -20.44 -2.55
C THR A 126 -5.15 -21.67 -2.69
N ASN A 127 -5.59 -22.67 -3.48
CA ASN A 127 -4.77 -23.83 -3.78
C ASN A 127 -3.62 -23.42 -4.71
N PRO A 128 -2.36 -23.55 -4.29
CA PRO A 128 -1.22 -23.16 -5.11
C PRO A 128 -1.12 -24.02 -6.39
N LEU A 129 -0.86 -23.36 -7.51
CA LEU A 129 -0.54 -23.97 -8.79
C LEU A 129 0.64 -23.23 -9.41
N TYR A 130 1.85 -23.59 -9.00
CA TYR A 130 3.08 -23.00 -9.52
C TYR A 130 3.41 -23.59 -10.90
N THR A 131 3.35 -22.78 -11.94
CA THR A 131 3.64 -23.19 -13.33
C THR A 131 5.09 -22.95 -13.75
N GLY A 132 5.91 -22.36 -12.87
CA GLY A 132 7.34 -22.14 -13.12
C GLY A 132 7.65 -20.92 -13.97
N LEU A 133 8.86 -20.91 -14.48
CA LEU A 133 9.42 -19.88 -15.35
C LEU A 133 9.65 -20.49 -16.74
N ARG A 134 9.55 -19.68 -17.79
CA ARG A 134 9.96 -20.07 -19.15
C ARG A 134 11.44 -19.78 -19.37
N ASP A 135 12.08 -20.60 -20.21
CA ASP A 135 13.42 -20.29 -20.69
C ASP A 135 13.38 -19.16 -21.73
N MET A 136 14.37 -18.30 -21.67
CA MET A 136 14.54 -17.19 -22.61
C MET A 136 16.02 -17.00 -22.92
N ASP A 137 16.33 -16.94 -24.22
CA ASP A 137 17.66 -16.62 -24.71
C ASP A 137 17.70 -15.15 -25.09
N THR A 138 18.70 -14.45 -24.61
CA THR A 138 18.98 -13.06 -24.95
C THR A 138 20.39 -12.92 -25.48
N ILE A 139 20.63 -11.92 -26.31
CA ILE A 139 21.98 -11.60 -26.77
C ILE A 139 22.59 -10.60 -25.79
N GLY A 140 23.67 -10.98 -25.15
CA GLY A 140 24.46 -10.12 -24.28
C GLY A 140 25.27 -9.08 -25.03
N MET A 141 25.92 -8.17 -24.30
CA MET A 141 26.68 -7.06 -24.88
C MET A 141 27.86 -7.50 -25.76
N ASN A 142 28.40 -8.69 -25.53
CA ASN A 142 29.51 -9.26 -26.31
C ASN A 142 29.03 -10.22 -27.42
N ASN A 143 27.76 -10.15 -27.80
CA ASN A 143 27.16 -11.04 -28.79
C ASN A 143 27.07 -12.52 -28.35
N GLU A 144 27.25 -12.81 -27.05
CA GLU A 144 27.04 -14.15 -26.48
C GLU A 144 25.55 -14.42 -26.27
N VAL A 145 25.14 -15.68 -26.36
CA VAL A 145 23.79 -16.10 -25.99
C VAL A 145 23.73 -16.28 -24.46
N VAL A 146 22.90 -15.47 -23.81
CA VAL A 146 22.64 -15.58 -22.37
C VAL A 146 21.35 -16.36 -22.14
N HIS A 147 21.47 -17.54 -21.59
CA HIS A 147 20.33 -18.37 -21.20
C HIS A 147 19.82 -17.92 -19.82
N SER A 148 18.56 -17.52 -19.75
CA SER A 148 17.93 -17.06 -18.52
C SER A 148 16.56 -17.70 -18.35
N LYS A 149 16.09 -17.74 -17.09
CA LYS A 149 14.70 -18.08 -16.78
C LYS A 149 13.96 -16.82 -16.42
N VAL A 150 12.88 -16.56 -17.14
CA VAL A 150 12.07 -15.36 -16.97
C VAL A 150 10.62 -15.74 -16.68
N VAL A 151 9.93 -14.79 -16.07
CA VAL A 151 8.49 -14.90 -15.80
C VAL A 151 7.73 -15.05 -17.13
N ASP A 152 6.79 -16.00 -17.20
CA ASP A 152 5.90 -16.13 -18.33
C ASP A 152 4.75 -15.12 -18.20
N GLU A 153 4.90 -13.97 -18.83
CA GLU A 153 3.91 -12.88 -18.77
C GLU A 153 2.57 -13.24 -19.44
N LYS A 154 2.53 -14.28 -20.26
CA LYS A 154 1.31 -14.76 -20.92
C LYS A 154 0.57 -15.82 -20.10
N GLY A 155 1.27 -16.43 -19.16
CA GLY A 155 0.75 -17.46 -18.27
C GLY A 155 0.53 -16.96 -16.85
N LYS A 156 0.74 -17.84 -15.87
CA LYS A 156 0.74 -17.49 -14.45
C LYS A 156 2.15 -17.04 -14.06
N TYR A 157 2.25 -15.83 -13.48
CA TYR A 157 3.55 -15.21 -13.24
C TYR A 157 3.70 -14.56 -11.85
N THR A 158 2.69 -14.62 -10.99
CA THR A 158 2.70 -13.95 -9.69
C THR A 158 1.97 -14.76 -8.63
N TRP A 159 2.28 -14.53 -7.35
CA TRP A 159 1.48 -14.99 -6.22
C TRP A 159 0.39 -14.00 -5.80
N ILE A 160 0.38 -12.80 -6.40
CA ILE A 160 -0.55 -11.73 -6.04
C ILE A 160 -1.85 -11.91 -6.83
N LYS A 161 -2.98 -11.85 -6.14
CA LYS A 161 -4.29 -11.65 -6.73
C LYS A 161 -4.58 -10.16 -6.85
N SER A 162 -5.28 -9.75 -7.90
CA SER A 162 -5.56 -8.34 -8.16
C SER A 162 -6.99 -7.99 -7.73
N PRO A 163 -7.18 -6.95 -6.90
CA PRO A 163 -8.51 -6.57 -6.45
C PRO A 163 -9.34 -5.96 -7.57
N ARG A 164 -10.62 -6.28 -7.56
CA ARG A 164 -11.65 -5.74 -8.46
C ARG A 164 -12.84 -5.26 -7.64
N TYR A 165 -13.53 -4.28 -8.15
CA TYR A 165 -14.82 -3.84 -7.66
C TYR A 165 -15.76 -3.65 -8.84
N ASP A 166 -16.86 -4.40 -8.88
CA ASP A 166 -17.78 -4.42 -10.02
C ASP A 166 -17.05 -4.61 -11.36
N GLY A 167 -16.12 -5.57 -11.40
CA GLY A 167 -15.27 -5.88 -12.55
C GLY A 167 -14.16 -4.88 -12.85
N LYS A 168 -14.14 -3.70 -12.23
CA LYS A 168 -13.09 -2.68 -12.44
C LYS A 168 -11.87 -2.98 -11.59
N ALA A 169 -10.68 -2.80 -12.18
CA ALA A 169 -9.43 -2.90 -11.44
C ALA A 169 -9.35 -1.81 -10.36
N MET A 170 -8.93 -2.19 -9.16
CA MET A 170 -8.80 -1.28 -8.02
C MET A 170 -7.37 -1.26 -7.51
N GLU A 171 -6.90 -0.09 -7.12
CA GLU A 171 -5.71 0.05 -6.30
C GLU A 171 -6.11 0.07 -4.83
N VAL A 172 -5.47 -0.78 -4.04
CA VAL A 172 -5.64 -0.87 -2.59
C VAL A 172 -4.31 -0.59 -1.90
N GLY A 173 -4.34 -0.32 -0.60
CA GLY A 173 -3.15 -0.10 0.21
C GLY A 173 -2.92 1.38 0.54
N PRO A 174 -1.66 1.78 0.85
CA PRO A 174 -1.37 3.08 1.46
C PRO A 174 -1.92 4.29 0.71
N LEU A 175 -1.80 4.31 -0.63
CA LEU A 175 -2.33 5.44 -1.40
C LEU A 175 -3.85 5.52 -1.31
N ALA A 176 -4.55 4.39 -1.47
CA ALA A 176 -6.01 4.34 -1.35
C ALA A 176 -6.48 4.82 0.03
N CYS A 177 -5.85 4.32 1.11
CA CYS A 177 -6.18 4.73 2.49
C CYS A 177 -6.03 6.24 2.69
N ILE A 178 -4.91 6.81 2.23
CA ILE A 178 -4.63 8.25 2.35
C ILE A 178 -5.60 9.08 1.50
N LEU A 179 -5.81 8.71 0.23
CA LEU A 179 -6.68 9.47 -0.68
C LEU A 179 -8.13 9.49 -0.21
N ILE A 180 -8.66 8.33 0.20
CA ILE A 180 -10.04 8.22 0.66
C ILE A 180 -10.25 8.99 1.95
N SER A 181 -9.36 8.84 2.93
CA SER A 181 -9.44 9.61 4.19
C SER A 181 -9.27 11.11 3.95
N TYR A 182 -8.37 11.50 3.05
CA TYR A 182 -8.19 12.90 2.67
C TYR A 182 -9.44 13.47 1.99
N ALA A 183 -10.01 12.76 1.02
CA ALA A 183 -11.20 13.16 0.29
C ALA A 183 -12.44 13.26 1.18
N LYS A 184 -12.55 12.42 2.22
CA LYS A 184 -13.60 12.48 3.24
C LYS A 184 -13.40 13.60 4.27
N GLY A 185 -12.29 14.32 4.21
CA GLY A 185 -11.99 15.40 5.14
C GLY A 185 -11.60 14.91 6.54
N ASN A 186 -10.98 13.74 6.66
CA ASN A 186 -10.54 13.18 7.92
C ASN A 186 -9.60 14.13 8.66
N LYS A 187 -10.01 14.58 9.84
CA LYS A 187 -9.29 15.60 10.63
C LYS A 187 -7.88 15.21 11.07
N LYS A 188 -7.56 13.92 11.06
CA LYS A 188 -6.23 13.40 11.41
C LYS A 188 -5.33 13.27 10.18
N ILE A 189 -5.91 13.00 9.01
CA ILE A 189 -5.15 12.74 7.77
C ILE A 189 -4.95 14.00 6.94
N VAL A 190 -5.98 14.85 6.82
CA VAL A 190 -5.91 16.10 6.02
C VAL A 190 -4.70 16.96 6.40
N PRO A 191 -4.44 17.28 7.70
CA PRO A 191 -3.30 18.12 8.06
C PRO A 191 -1.94 17.51 7.68
N ILE A 192 -1.81 16.18 7.73
CA ILE A 192 -0.56 15.47 7.40
C ILE A 192 -0.28 15.53 5.89
N VAL A 193 -1.33 15.36 5.08
CA VAL A 193 -1.23 15.45 3.61
C VAL A 193 -0.95 16.89 3.18
N ASP A 194 -1.69 17.86 3.74
CA ASP A 194 -1.52 19.28 3.40
C ASP A 194 -0.13 19.79 3.79
N GLU A 195 0.40 19.39 4.95
CA GLU A 195 1.78 19.68 5.36
C GLU A 195 2.80 19.16 4.33
N PHE A 196 2.62 17.92 3.85
CA PHE A 196 3.50 17.33 2.85
C PHE A 196 3.44 18.10 1.51
N LEU A 197 2.25 18.38 1.02
CA LEU A 197 2.05 19.13 -0.23
C LEU A 197 2.62 20.56 -0.11
N GLN A 198 2.46 21.20 1.02
CA GLN A 198 3.03 22.53 1.28
C GLN A 198 4.55 22.50 1.30
N LYS A 199 5.17 21.52 1.99
CA LYS A 199 6.64 21.39 2.07
C LYS A 199 7.28 21.09 0.72
N THR A 200 6.62 20.32 -0.13
CA THR A 200 7.13 19.96 -1.47
C THR A 200 6.76 20.99 -2.54
N GLY A 201 5.71 21.77 -2.33
CA GLY A 201 5.13 22.65 -3.34
C GLY A 201 4.56 21.91 -4.54
N LEU A 202 4.22 20.61 -4.38
CA LEU A 202 3.62 19.78 -5.41
C LEU A 202 2.09 19.94 -5.46
N PRO A 203 1.48 19.82 -6.63
CA PRO A 203 0.03 19.77 -6.76
C PRO A 203 -0.51 18.43 -6.24
N LYS A 204 -1.81 18.39 -5.88
CA LYS A 204 -2.48 17.16 -5.43
C LYS A 204 -2.38 16.01 -6.45
N SER A 205 -2.31 16.32 -7.74
CA SER A 205 -2.12 15.33 -8.82
C SER A 205 -0.83 14.55 -8.69
N ALA A 206 0.20 15.08 -8.04
CA ALA A 206 1.45 14.37 -7.79
C ALA A 206 1.29 13.13 -6.87
N LEU A 207 0.23 13.07 -6.07
CA LEU A 207 -0.09 11.90 -5.25
C LEU A 207 -0.37 10.65 -6.10
N PHE A 208 -0.83 10.81 -7.34
CA PHE A 208 -1.10 9.69 -8.26
C PHE A 208 0.13 9.17 -9.00
N THR A 209 1.31 9.72 -8.73
CA THR A 209 2.57 9.30 -9.33
C THR A 209 3.23 8.17 -8.54
N THR A 210 4.32 7.62 -9.04
CA THR A 210 5.14 6.62 -8.32
C THR A 210 5.68 7.19 -7.00
N LEU A 211 6.18 8.44 -7.02
CA LEU A 211 6.63 9.09 -5.79
C LEU A 211 5.47 9.35 -4.83
N GLY A 212 4.30 9.70 -5.34
CA GLY A 212 3.09 9.87 -4.53
C GLY A 212 2.71 8.59 -3.77
N ARG A 213 2.86 7.41 -4.38
CA ARG A 213 2.65 6.12 -3.71
C ARG A 213 3.66 5.86 -2.60
N THR A 214 4.92 6.23 -2.83
CA THR A 214 5.97 6.14 -1.80
C THR A 214 5.70 7.14 -0.67
N ALA A 215 5.31 8.36 -1.01
CA ALA A 215 4.91 9.38 -0.04
C ALA A 215 3.69 8.93 0.79
N ALA A 216 2.69 8.30 0.15
CA ALA A 216 1.51 7.79 0.86
C ALA A 216 1.85 6.76 1.93
N ARG A 217 2.85 5.87 1.69
CA ARG A 217 3.36 4.95 2.72
C ARG A 217 3.95 5.72 3.91
N MET A 218 4.78 6.71 3.63
CA MET A 218 5.35 7.56 4.66
C MET A 218 4.27 8.30 5.45
N LEU A 219 3.28 8.89 4.77
CA LEU A 219 2.15 9.59 5.40
C LEU A 219 1.31 8.66 6.27
N GLN A 220 1.05 7.42 5.80
CA GLN A 220 0.32 6.42 6.56
C GLN A 220 1.06 6.03 7.83
N VAL A 221 2.37 5.72 7.73
CA VAL A 221 3.19 5.37 8.90
C VAL A 221 3.32 6.55 9.87
N LYS A 222 3.47 7.77 9.36
CA LYS A 222 3.47 9.01 10.17
C LYS A 222 2.15 9.19 10.91
N ALA A 223 1.01 8.94 10.26
CA ALA A 223 -0.29 9.00 10.89
C ALA A 223 -0.42 7.97 12.02
N VAL A 224 0.00 6.72 11.77
CA VAL A 224 0.01 5.65 12.78
C VAL A 224 0.92 5.97 13.95
N ALA A 225 2.11 6.53 13.71
CA ALA A 225 3.05 6.88 14.78
C ALA A 225 2.57 8.03 15.68
N LYS A 226 1.60 8.82 15.23
CA LYS A 226 1.01 9.95 16.00
C LYS A 226 -0.19 9.54 16.86
N HIS A 227 -0.76 8.36 16.64
CA HIS A 227 -2.00 7.90 17.28
C HIS A 227 -1.90 6.52 17.89
#